data_8b3fdfa6b8a91e76bdf56fd470c69484
#
_entry.id   8b3fdfa6b8a91e76bdf56fd470c69484
#
_cell.length_a   1.000
_cell.length_b   1.000
_cell.length_c   1.000
_cell.angle_alpha   90.00
_cell.angle_beta   90.00
_cell.angle_gamma   90.00
#
_symmetry.space_group_name_H-M   'P 1'
#
loop_
_entity.id
_entity.type
_entity.pdbx_description
1 polymer ?
#
loop_
_entity_poly.entity_id
_entity_poly.type
_entity_poly.pdbx_seq_one_letter_code
_entity_poly.pdbx_strand_id
1 'polypeptide(L)'
;MRQIAIYGKGGIGKSTTTQNTVAALADAGKGVMIVGCDPKADSTRLILNEKMQMTVMDLARERGSVEDLELEDVLQRGFKGILCAESGGPEPGVGCAGRGVITAINFLEEEGAYTDDLDFVFYDVLGDVVCGGFAMPMREGKAQEIYIVTSGEMMAMYAANNIAKGILKYAHSGGVRLGGLICNSRNTDREDELIEALAAKLGTQMIHFIPRDNEVQRAELRRKTVLQYNPEHAQADEYRQLAKKISENEMLVIPTPISMDELEELLMEFGIMEADIVEEEEGAVA
;
A
#
# COMPACT_ATOMS: atom_id res chain seq x y z
N MET A 1 18.68 2.33 -3.91
CA MET A 1 17.50 1.75 -3.21
C MET A 1 16.33 2.70 -3.35
N ARG A 2 15.13 2.20 -3.72
CA ARG A 2 13.88 2.97 -3.79
C ARG A 2 12.98 2.64 -2.60
N GLN A 3 12.43 3.66 -1.96
CA GLN A 3 11.54 3.52 -0.80
C GLN A 3 10.11 3.85 -1.21
N ILE A 4 9.26 2.83 -1.21
CA ILE A 4 7.91 2.85 -1.78
C ILE A 4 6.89 2.57 -0.68
N ALA A 5 5.86 3.40 -0.54
CA ALA A 5 4.73 3.07 0.32
C ALA A 5 3.48 2.79 -0.49
N ILE A 6 2.77 1.75 -0.10
CA ILE A 6 1.50 1.34 -0.68
C ILE A 6 0.38 1.76 0.25
N TYR A 7 -0.54 2.56 -0.28
CA TYR A 7 -1.73 3.04 0.41
C TYR A 7 -3.01 2.54 -0.27
N GLY A 8 -4.14 2.66 0.38
CA GLY A 8 -5.44 2.30 -0.17
C GLY A 8 -6.47 2.00 0.91
N LYS A 9 -7.75 2.03 0.56
CA LYS A 9 -8.88 1.77 1.46
C LYS A 9 -8.73 0.42 2.18
N GLY A 10 -9.20 0.30 3.42
CA GLY A 10 -9.27 -0.97 4.13
C GLY A 10 -10.06 -2.02 3.36
N GLY A 11 -9.53 -3.23 3.33
CA GLY A 11 -10.13 -4.34 2.60
C GLY A 11 -10.00 -4.27 1.07
N ILE A 12 -9.32 -3.28 0.49
CA ILE A 12 -9.11 -3.18 -0.97
C ILE A 12 -8.17 -4.26 -1.52
N GLY A 13 -7.44 -4.96 -0.67
CA GLY A 13 -6.45 -5.95 -1.07
C GLY A 13 -5.03 -5.40 -1.14
N LYS A 14 -4.78 -4.26 -0.51
CA LYS A 14 -3.48 -3.58 -0.48
C LYS A 14 -2.33 -4.52 -0.06
N SER A 15 -2.41 -5.14 1.12
CA SER A 15 -1.35 -6.02 1.64
C SER A 15 -1.13 -7.27 0.76
N THR A 16 -2.20 -7.84 0.20
CA THR A 16 -2.09 -8.93 -0.78
C THR A 16 -1.38 -8.48 -2.05
N THR A 17 -1.73 -7.31 -2.58
CA THR A 17 -1.07 -6.71 -3.75
C THR A 17 0.40 -6.44 -3.45
N THR A 18 0.71 -5.82 -2.31
CA THR A 18 2.09 -5.51 -1.90
C THR A 18 2.94 -6.77 -1.82
N GLN A 19 2.47 -7.80 -1.10
CA GLN A 19 3.21 -9.05 -0.93
C GLN A 19 3.47 -9.79 -2.24
N ASN A 20 2.48 -9.82 -3.15
CA ASN A 20 2.66 -10.44 -4.47
C ASN A 20 3.62 -9.61 -5.36
N THR A 21 3.56 -8.28 -5.30
CA THR A 21 4.50 -7.41 -6.02
C THR A 21 5.93 -7.59 -5.54
N VAL A 22 6.14 -7.61 -4.22
CA VAL A 22 7.44 -7.85 -3.58
C VAL A 22 7.99 -9.22 -3.95
N ALA A 23 7.12 -10.26 -3.94
CA ALA A 23 7.51 -11.60 -4.38
C ALA A 23 7.92 -11.64 -5.86
N ALA A 24 7.25 -10.88 -6.73
CA ALA A 24 7.58 -10.78 -8.15
C ALA A 24 8.92 -10.06 -8.39
N LEU A 25 9.21 -9.00 -7.63
CA LEU A 25 10.51 -8.32 -7.68
C LEU A 25 11.64 -9.25 -7.25
N ALA A 26 11.47 -10.00 -6.17
CA ALA A 26 12.45 -10.96 -5.68
C ALA A 26 12.62 -12.13 -6.65
N ASP A 27 11.54 -12.59 -7.31
CA ASP A 27 11.60 -13.61 -8.36
C ASP A 27 12.39 -13.13 -9.58
N ALA A 28 12.36 -11.82 -9.85
CA ALA A 28 13.17 -11.15 -10.88
C ALA A 28 14.63 -10.86 -10.42
N GLY A 29 15.06 -11.35 -9.25
CA GLY A 29 16.43 -11.21 -8.73
C GLY A 29 16.72 -9.89 -8.04
N LYS A 30 15.72 -9.11 -7.65
CA LYS A 30 15.88 -7.87 -6.90
C LYS A 30 16.02 -8.12 -5.39
N GLY A 31 16.90 -7.34 -4.75
CA GLY A 31 16.95 -7.24 -3.30
C GLY A 31 15.76 -6.44 -2.77
N VAL A 32 14.91 -7.07 -1.95
CA VAL A 32 13.66 -6.44 -1.49
C VAL A 32 13.46 -6.63 0.00
N MET A 33 13.00 -5.56 0.64
CA MET A 33 12.51 -5.57 2.02
C MET A 33 11.05 -5.12 2.06
N ILE A 34 10.25 -5.73 2.92
CA ILE A 34 8.88 -5.29 3.23
C ILE A 34 8.74 -4.98 4.71
N VAL A 35 8.20 -3.82 5.02
CA VAL A 35 7.91 -3.34 6.38
C VAL A 35 6.40 -3.18 6.53
N GLY A 36 5.79 -4.01 7.37
CA GLY A 36 4.37 -3.92 7.71
C GLY A 36 4.12 -2.79 8.69
N CYS A 37 3.24 -1.87 8.31
CA CYS A 37 2.85 -0.70 9.10
C CYS A 37 1.41 -0.81 9.63
N ASP A 38 0.86 -2.02 9.71
CA ASP A 38 -0.47 -2.30 10.27
C ASP A 38 -0.31 -2.96 11.66
N PRO A 39 -1.04 -2.48 12.69
CA PRO A 39 -1.05 -3.12 14.00
C PRO A 39 -1.43 -4.61 14.01
N LYS A 40 -2.11 -5.08 12.95
CA LYS A 40 -2.47 -6.50 12.80
C LYS A 40 -1.28 -7.41 12.50
N ALA A 41 -0.14 -6.84 12.04
CA ALA A 41 1.07 -7.57 11.68
C ALA A 41 0.79 -8.73 10.69
N ASP A 42 0.15 -8.42 9.57
CA ASP A 42 -0.19 -9.39 8.53
C ASP A 42 0.36 -9.02 7.14
N SER A 43 1.15 -7.96 7.06
CA SER A 43 1.76 -7.46 5.83
C SER A 43 2.87 -8.35 5.26
N THR A 44 3.41 -9.25 6.06
CA THR A 44 4.50 -10.17 5.68
C THR A 44 4.08 -11.63 5.63
N ARG A 45 2.83 -11.93 5.99
CA ARG A 45 2.31 -13.29 6.20
C ARG A 45 2.45 -14.23 5.01
N LEU A 46 2.25 -13.73 3.78
CA LEU A 46 2.34 -14.54 2.57
C LEU A 46 3.79 -14.76 2.10
N ILE A 47 4.70 -13.91 2.52
CA ILE A 47 6.14 -14.00 2.24
C ILE A 47 6.80 -14.98 3.21
N LEU A 48 6.45 -14.88 4.50
CA LEU A 48 6.96 -15.77 5.55
C LEU A 48 6.27 -17.15 5.58
N ASN A 49 5.10 -17.28 4.94
CA ASN A 49 4.17 -18.41 5.01
C ASN A 49 3.56 -18.65 6.41
N GLU A 50 3.72 -17.70 7.29
CA GLU A 50 3.17 -17.67 8.63
C GLU A 50 2.99 -16.22 9.09
N LYS A 51 2.25 -16.01 10.16
CA LYS A 51 2.18 -14.70 10.80
C LYS A 51 3.45 -14.48 11.63
N MET A 52 4.08 -13.31 11.51
CA MET A 52 5.18 -12.92 12.38
C MET A 52 4.73 -12.96 13.85
N GLN A 53 5.49 -13.66 14.68
CA GLN A 53 5.09 -13.91 16.07
C GLN A 53 5.29 -12.68 16.96
N MET A 54 6.40 -11.95 16.73
CA MET A 54 6.76 -10.77 17.49
C MET A 54 7.05 -9.60 16.54
N THR A 55 6.42 -8.48 16.79
CA THR A 55 6.68 -7.23 16.06
C THR A 55 7.77 -6.41 16.75
N VAL A 56 8.29 -5.38 16.08
CA VAL A 56 9.26 -4.45 16.68
C VAL A 56 8.70 -3.88 17.99
N MET A 57 7.42 -3.46 18.01
CA MET A 57 6.80 -2.89 19.21
C MET A 57 6.48 -3.91 20.29
N ASP A 58 6.26 -5.19 19.93
CA ASP A 58 6.10 -6.26 20.93
C ASP A 58 7.42 -6.54 21.63
N LEU A 59 8.51 -6.69 20.87
CA LEU A 59 9.86 -6.91 21.42
C LEU A 59 10.34 -5.73 22.26
N ALA A 60 10.10 -4.49 21.80
CA ALA A 60 10.44 -3.29 22.58
C ALA A 60 9.72 -3.26 23.94
N ARG A 61 8.46 -3.73 23.99
CA ARG A 61 7.73 -3.85 25.27
C ARG A 61 8.33 -4.92 26.19
N GLU A 62 8.75 -6.05 25.64
CA GLU A 62 9.37 -7.12 26.44
C GLU A 62 10.74 -6.71 27.00
N ARG A 63 11.55 -6.01 26.22
CA ARG A 63 12.91 -5.59 26.61
C ARG A 63 12.98 -4.23 27.30
N GLY A 64 11.90 -3.43 27.21
CA GLY A 64 11.78 -2.13 27.85
C GLY A 64 12.05 -0.94 26.93
N SER A 65 12.86 -1.09 25.87
CA SER A 65 13.15 -0.07 24.87
C SER A 65 13.38 -0.67 23.49
N VAL A 66 13.19 0.15 22.45
CA VAL A 66 13.60 -0.19 21.07
C VAL A 66 15.13 -0.23 20.94
N GLU A 67 15.82 0.58 21.74
CA GLU A 67 17.29 0.67 21.78
C GLU A 67 17.97 -0.61 22.32
N ASP A 68 17.20 -1.48 22.98
CA ASP A 68 17.68 -2.77 23.51
C ASP A 68 17.52 -3.94 22.49
N LEU A 69 17.06 -3.64 21.26
CA LEU A 69 16.83 -4.63 20.20
C LEU A 69 18.02 -4.70 19.25
N GLU A 70 18.23 -5.91 18.70
CA GLU A 70 19.16 -6.15 17.59
C GLU A 70 18.35 -6.40 16.31
N LEU A 71 18.94 -6.15 15.13
CA LEU A 71 18.28 -6.41 13.84
C LEU A 71 17.79 -7.85 13.69
N GLU A 72 18.59 -8.80 14.16
CA GLU A 72 18.29 -10.24 14.10
C GLU A 72 17.03 -10.62 14.87
N ASP A 73 16.64 -9.82 15.86
CA ASP A 73 15.42 -10.05 16.64
C ASP A 73 14.15 -9.73 15.83
N VAL A 74 14.23 -8.75 14.92
CA VAL A 74 13.08 -8.15 14.24
C VAL A 74 13.01 -8.48 12.75
N LEU A 75 14.13 -8.85 12.13
CA LEU A 75 14.18 -9.18 10.71
C LEU A 75 14.03 -10.69 10.50
N GLN A 76 13.08 -11.04 9.64
CA GLN A 76 12.94 -12.42 9.16
C GLN A 76 13.15 -12.47 7.65
N ARG A 77 13.67 -13.60 7.16
CA ARG A 77 13.84 -13.86 5.73
C ARG A 77 12.76 -14.80 5.24
N GLY A 78 11.97 -14.35 4.27
CA GLY A 78 10.94 -15.13 3.65
C GLY A 78 11.27 -15.59 2.23
N PHE A 79 10.24 -15.77 1.42
CA PHE A 79 10.36 -16.23 0.04
C PHE A 79 11.44 -15.50 -0.75
N LYS A 80 12.31 -16.27 -1.44
CA LYS A 80 13.43 -15.72 -2.24
C LYS A 80 14.38 -14.78 -1.48
N GLY A 81 14.43 -14.87 -0.15
CA GLY A 81 15.33 -14.06 0.66
C GLY A 81 14.81 -12.66 1.00
N ILE A 82 13.56 -12.36 0.71
CA ILE A 82 12.92 -11.10 1.05
C ILE A 82 13.05 -10.84 2.55
N LEU A 83 13.53 -9.66 2.92
CA LEU A 83 13.58 -9.21 4.30
C LEU A 83 12.20 -8.73 4.75
N CYS A 84 11.76 -9.18 5.91
CA CYS A 84 10.45 -8.90 6.47
C CYS A 84 10.58 -8.32 7.87
N ALA A 85 9.88 -7.21 8.13
CA ALA A 85 9.68 -6.65 9.45
C ALA A 85 8.21 -6.22 9.63
N GLU A 86 7.70 -6.31 10.84
CA GLU A 86 6.37 -5.78 11.21
C GLU A 86 6.53 -4.77 12.34
N SER A 87 6.03 -3.56 12.13
CA SER A 87 6.10 -2.52 13.17
C SER A 87 5.30 -2.89 14.40
N GLY A 88 4.14 -3.51 14.18
CA GLY A 88 3.16 -3.70 15.25
C GLY A 88 2.47 -2.40 15.66
N GLY A 89 1.73 -2.44 16.73
CA GLY A 89 0.98 -1.31 17.27
C GLY A 89 1.07 -1.20 18.77
N PRO A 90 0.58 -0.09 19.34
CA PRO A 90 0.43 0.03 20.79
C PRO A 90 -0.62 -0.95 21.30
N GLU A 91 -0.63 -1.20 22.59
CA GLU A 91 -1.72 -1.95 23.21
C GLU A 91 -3.08 -1.30 22.92
N PRO A 92 -4.14 -2.10 22.78
CA PRO A 92 -5.49 -1.58 22.58
C PRO A 92 -5.85 -0.55 23.67
N GLY A 93 -6.20 0.67 23.23
CA GLY A 93 -6.52 1.78 24.12
C GLY A 93 -5.33 2.64 24.57
N VAL A 94 -4.12 2.31 24.21
CA VAL A 94 -2.90 3.05 24.60
C VAL A 94 -2.22 3.68 23.37
N GLY A 95 -2.43 4.97 23.16
CA GLY A 95 -1.70 5.77 22.18
C GLY A 95 -2.12 5.61 20.73
N CYS A 96 -1.39 6.27 19.82
CA CYS A 96 -1.61 6.26 18.39
C CYS A 96 -0.69 5.23 17.70
N ALA A 97 -1.27 4.32 16.92
CA ALA A 97 -0.54 3.29 16.18
C ALA A 97 0.58 3.86 15.27
N GLY A 98 0.36 5.05 14.69
CA GLY A 98 1.36 5.68 13.83
C GLY A 98 2.67 6.07 14.53
N ARG A 99 2.66 6.24 15.86
CA ARG A 99 3.90 6.48 16.61
C ARG A 99 4.77 5.20 16.62
N GLY A 100 4.17 4.03 16.77
CA GLY A 100 4.87 2.75 16.69
C GLY A 100 5.49 2.51 15.30
N VAL A 101 4.76 2.88 14.24
CA VAL A 101 5.25 2.76 12.86
C VAL A 101 6.55 3.56 12.65
N ILE A 102 6.57 4.85 13.04
CA ILE A 102 7.77 5.66 12.81
C ILE A 102 8.93 5.22 13.72
N THR A 103 8.65 4.80 14.94
CA THR A 103 9.67 4.24 15.84
C THR A 103 10.32 3.00 15.22
N ALA A 104 9.51 2.08 14.69
CA ALA A 104 10.03 0.89 14.02
C ALA A 104 10.85 1.20 12.76
N ILE A 105 10.41 2.16 11.93
CA ILE A 105 11.13 2.57 10.73
C ILE A 105 12.47 3.22 11.10
N ASN A 106 12.49 4.12 12.09
CA ASN A 106 13.72 4.76 12.56
C ASN A 106 14.71 3.74 13.09
N PHE A 107 14.25 2.79 13.92
CA PHE A 107 15.08 1.70 14.42
C PHE A 107 15.72 0.90 13.28
N LEU A 108 14.93 0.48 12.28
CA LEU A 108 15.45 -0.25 11.12
C LEU A 108 16.50 0.54 10.32
N GLU A 109 16.35 1.86 10.21
CA GLU A 109 17.34 2.73 9.57
C GLU A 109 18.62 2.86 10.42
N GLU A 110 18.48 3.14 11.72
CA GLU A 110 19.58 3.40 12.64
C GLU A 110 20.45 2.15 12.83
N GLU A 111 19.82 0.97 12.90
CA GLU A 111 20.50 -0.31 13.00
C GLU A 111 21.03 -0.85 11.66
N GLY A 112 20.83 -0.11 10.55
CA GLY A 112 21.42 -0.46 9.25
C GLY A 112 20.71 -1.60 8.51
N ALA A 113 19.38 -1.76 8.71
CA ALA A 113 18.59 -2.73 7.97
C ALA A 113 18.55 -2.45 6.45
N TYR A 114 18.80 -1.19 6.05
CA TYR A 114 18.73 -0.74 4.66
C TYR A 114 20.12 -0.82 4.01
N THR A 115 20.50 -2.04 3.65
CA THR A 115 21.80 -2.37 3.08
C THR A 115 21.89 -2.03 1.58
N ASP A 116 23.12 -1.93 1.06
CA ASP A 116 23.40 -1.57 -0.34
C ASP A 116 22.93 -2.63 -1.36
N ASP A 117 22.67 -3.85 -0.93
CA ASP A 117 22.14 -4.94 -1.77
C ASP A 117 20.62 -4.88 -1.93
N LEU A 118 19.93 -3.98 -1.23
CA LEU A 118 18.49 -3.72 -1.43
C LEU A 118 18.26 -2.78 -2.61
N ASP A 119 17.48 -3.24 -3.57
CA ASP A 119 16.93 -2.40 -4.65
C ASP A 119 15.70 -1.61 -4.15
N PHE A 120 14.85 -2.25 -3.31
CA PHE A 120 13.56 -1.72 -2.88
C PHE A 120 13.27 -1.97 -1.40
N VAL A 121 12.65 -0.97 -0.76
CA VAL A 121 11.97 -1.13 0.53
C VAL A 121 10.50 -0.75 0.33
N PHE A 122 9.60 -1.68 0.66
CA PHE A 122 8.16 -1.45 0.60
C PHE A 122 7.57 -1.27 1.99
N TYR A 123 6.80 -0.21 2.17
CA TYR A 123 5.99 0.04 3.36
C TYR A 123 4.54 -0.27 3.04
N ASP A 124 3.97 -1.30 3.67
CA ASP A 124 2.55 -1.63 3.58
C ASP A 124 1.79 -0.87 4.66
N VAL A 125 1.22 0.28 4.29
CA VAL A 125 0.65 1.23 5.25
C VAL A 125 -0.85 1.07 5.38
N LEU A 126 -1.38 1.03 6.60
CA LEU A 126 -2.83 1.08 6.84
C LEU A 126 -3.41 2.41 6.33
N GLY A 127 -4.34 2.36 5.38
CA GLY A 127 -4.64 3.50 4.52
C GLY A 127 -6.04 4.06 4.55
N ASP A 128 -6.92 3.71 5.50
CA ASP A 128 -8.30 4.23 5.54
C ASP A 128 -8.41 5.68 5.97
N VAL A 129 -7.47 6.12 6.78
CA VAL A 129 -7.49 7.48 7.31
C VAL A 129 -6.07 8.04 7.21
N VAL A 130 -5.90 9.12 6.47
CA VAL A 130 -4.67 9.93 6.51
C VAL A 130 -4.65 10.69 7.85
N CYS A 131 -4.84 9.97 8.98
CA CYS A 131 -4.55 10.55 10.28
C CYS A 131 -3.04 10.75 10.40
N GLY A 132 -2.65 11.74 11.20
CA GLY A 132 -1.24 12.13 11.32
C GLY A 132 -0.26 10.98 11.59
N GLY A 133 -0.74 9.86 12.16
CA GLY A 133 0.07 8.68 12.45
C GLY A 133 0.41 7.82 11.24
N PHE A 134 -0.56 7.55 10.36
CA PHE A 134 -0.34 6.74 9.15
C PHE A 134 0.24 7.55 7.98
N ALA A 135 0.21 8.89 8.07
CA ALA A 135 0.95 9.77 7.16
C ALA A 135 2.45 9.88 7.50
N MET A 136 2.91 9.25 8.59
CA MET A 136 4.31 9.38 9.04
C MET A 136 5.34 8.97 7.98
N PRO A 137 5.18 7.86 7.23
CA PRO A 137 6.12 7.54 6.17
C PRO A 137 6.24 8.63 5.11
N MET A 138 5.13 9.32 4.76
CA MET A 138 5.14 10.46 3.84
C MET A 138 5.73 11.72 4.49
N ARG A 139 5.29 12.03 5.72
CA ARG A 139 5.62 13.27 6.43
C ARG A 139 7.10 13.35 6.79
N GLU A 140 7.68 12.25 7.23
CA GLU A 140 9.08 12.15 7.63
C GLU A 140 10.01 11.81 6.47
N GLY A 141 9.49 11.77 5.22
CA GLY A 141 10.29 11.51 4.03
C GLY A 141 10.86 10.08 3.93
N LYS A 142 10.29 9.13 4.71
CA LYS A 142 10.73 7.73 4.70
C LYS A 142 10.32 7.01 3.41
N ALA A 143 9.15 7.33 2.87
CA ALA A 143 8.69 6.85 1.58
C ALA A 143 8.64 8.00 0.58
N GLN A 144 9.46 7.93 -0.45
CA GLN A 144 9.53 8.97 -1.48
C GLN A 144 8.53 8.73 -2.61
N GLU A 145 8.16 7.47 -2.83
CA GLU A 145 7.23 7.05 -3.86
C GLU A 145 5.99 6.43 -3.24
N ILE A 146 4.83 6.88 -3.67
CA ILE A 146 3.54 6.38 -3.20
C ILE A 146 2.78 5.76 -4.38
N TYR A 147 2.28 4.54 -4.19
CA TYR A 147 1.27 3.95 -5.06
C TYR A 147 -0.01 3.74 -4.27
N ILE A 148 -1.15 3.95 -4.93
CA ILE A 148 -2.46 3.84 -4.30
C ILE A 148 -3.22 2.67 -4.92
N VAL A 149 -3.52 1.67 -4.10
CA VAL A 149 -4.42 0.57 -4.50
C VAL A 149 -5.85 1.03 -4.35
N THR A 150 -6.62 0.94 -5.44
CA THR A 150 -8.02 1.36 -5.53
C THR A 150 -8.85 0.37 -6.34
N SER A 151 -10.12 0.65 -6.54
CA SER A 151 -11.06 -0.07 -7.41
C SER A 151 -12.12 0.89 -7.94
N GLY A 152 -12.99 0.42 -8.82
CA GLY A 152 -14.13 1.19 -9.35
C GLY A 152 -15.25 1.48 -8.34
N GLU A 153 -15.13 1.01 -7.11
CA GLU A 153 -16.08 1.36 -6.05
C GLU A 153 -15.90 2.81 -5.61
N MET A 154 -17.00 3.59 -5.54
CA MET A 154 -16.99 5.01 -5.16
C MET A 154 -16.13 5.30 -3.92
N MET A 155 -16.31 4.52 -2.85
CA MET A 155 -15.57 4.72 -1.60
C MET A 155 -14.07 4.39 -1.71
N ALA A 156 -13.66 3.57 -2.68
CA ALA A 156 -12.25 3.30 -2.94
C ALA A 156 -11.60 4.48 -3.70
N MET A 157 -12.31 5.06 -4.66
CA MET A 157 -11.89 6.26 -5.38
C MET A 157 -11.85 7.48 -4.46
N TYR A 158 -12.84 7.64 -3.58
CA TYR A 158 -12.84 8.68 -2.55
C TYR A 158 -11.61 8.57 -1.62
N ALA A 159 -11.30 7.37 -1.16
CA ALA A 159 -10.10 7.12 -0.35
C ALA A 159 -8.82 7.42 -1.13
N ALA A 160 -8.73 7.04 -2.40
CA ALA A 160 -7.59 7.36 -3.26
C ALA A 160 -7.39 8.87 -3.40
N ASN A 161 -8.46 9.63 -3.62
CA ASN A 161 -8.42 11.09 -3.68
C ASN A 161 -7.96 11.72 -2.35
N ASN A 162 -8.42 11.20 -1.21
CA ASN A 162 -7.98 11.68 0.11
C ASN A 162 -6.50 11.38 0.37
N ILE A 163 -6.00 10.23 -0.07
CA ILE A 163 -4.57 9.91 -0.02
C ILE A 163 -3.78 10.89 -0.91
N ALA A 164 -4.28 11.21 -2.10
CA ALA A 164 -3.69 12.21 -2.99
C ALA A 164 -3.61 13.60 -2.33
N LYS A 165 -4.65 14.02 -1.57
CA LYS A 165 -4.59 15.25 -0.74
C LYS A 165 -3.48 15.18 0.32
N GLY A 166 -3.25 14.01 0.92
CA GLY A 166 -2.15 13.75 1.84
C GLY A 166 -0.79 13.91 1.16
N ILE A 167 -0.60 13.32 -0.02
CA ILE A 167 0.63 13.44 -0.81
C ILE A 167 0.89 14.91 -1.16
N LEU A 168 -0.11 15.62 -1.69
CA LEU A 168 0.02 17.06 -2.02
C LEU A 168 0.49 17.86 -0.81
N LYS A 169 -0.07 17.61 0.36
CA LYS A 169 0.28 18.31 1.60
C LYS A 169 1.75 18.15 1.97
N TYR A 170 2.34 16.97 1.77
CA TYR A 170 3.71 16.67 2.17
C TYR A 170 4.72 16.68 1.01
N ALA A 171 4.27 16.91 -0.23
CA ALA A 171 5.12 16.88 -1.43
C ALA A 171 6.27 17.88 -1.39
N HIS A 172 6.05 19.05 -0.78
CA HIS A 172 7.06 20.13 -0.72
C HIS A 172 8.03 19.98 0.46
N SER A 173 7.61 19.39 1.58
CA SER A 173 8.44 19.22 2.77
C SER A 173 9.15 17.86 2.82
N GLY A 174 8.48 16.79 2.40
CA GLY A 174 8.97 15.41 2.48
C GLY A 174 9.47 14.82 1.15
N GLY A 175 9.37 15.57 0.04
CA GLY A 175 9.81 15.09 -1.28
C GLY A 175 8.95 13.97 -1.87
N VAL A 176 7.85 13.59 -1.22
CA VAL A 176 6.98 12.49 -1.63
C VAL A 176 6.27 12.76 -2.96
N ARG A 177 6.12 11.73 -3.78
CA ARG A 177 5.47 11.77 -5.10
C ARG A 177 4.51 10.60 -5.29
N LEU A 178 3.47 10.82 -6.08
CA LEU A 178 2.56 9.78 -6.53
C LEU A 178 3.13 9.10 -7.77
N GLY A 179 3.34 7.77 -7.70
CA GLY A 179 3.80 6.94 -8.81
C GLY A 179 2.66 6.40 -9.68
N GLY A 180 1.45 6.36 -9.14
CA GLY A 180 0.28 5.93 -9.89
C GLY A 180 -0.78 5.21 -9.05
N LEU A 181 -1.90 4.91 -9.71
CA LEU A 181 -2.96 4.08 -9.16
C LEU A 181 -2.78 2.63 -9.59
N ILE A 182 -3.02 1.70 -8.68
CA ILE A 182 -3.11 0.27 -8.96
C ILE A 182 -4.59 -0.11 -8.81
N CYS A 183 -5.23 -0.49 -9.90
CA CYS A 183 -6.60 -0.99 -9.84
C CYS A 183 -6.60 -2.46 -9.43
N ASN A 184 -7.09 -2.79 -8.25
CA ASN A 184 -7.35 -4.16 -7.82
C ASN A 184 -8.85 -4.44 -8.00
N SER A 185 -9.21 -5.05 -9.11
CA SER A 185 -10.57 -5.16 -9.61
C SER A 185 -11.56 -5.76 -8.61
N ARG A 186 -12.74 -5.14 -8.55
CA ARG A 186 -13.95 -5.65 -7.87
C ARG A 186 -15.00 -6.11 -8.87
N ASN A 187 -14.66 -6.13 -10.16
CA ASN A 187 -15.56 -6.42 -11.27
C ASN A 187 -16.74 -5.43 -11.33
N THR A 188 -16.50 -4.16 -11.05
CA THR A 188 -17.48 -3.10 -11.31
C THR A 188 -17.48 -2.74 -12.79
N ASP A 189 -18.58 -2.13 -13.27
CA ASP A 189 -18.76 -1.79 -14.67
C ASP A 189 -17.71 -0.78 -15.13
N ARG A 190 -17.06 -1.04 -16.29
CA ARG A 190 -16.05 -0.18 -16.91
C ARG A 190 -14.93 0.25 -15.95
N GLU A 191 -14.55 -0.63 -15.03
CA GLU A 191 -13.67 -0.31 -13.90
C GLU A 191 -12.29 0.18 -14.34
N ASP A 192 -11.72 -0.41 -15.37
CA ASP A 192 -10.43 -0.04 -15.94
C ASP A 192 -10.46 1.39 -16.54
N GLU A 193 -11.44 1.68 -17.40
CA GLU A 193 -11.63 3.00 -18.00
C GLU A 193 -11.89 4.07 -16.91
N LEU A 194 -12.69 3.75 -15.90
CA LEU A 194 -13.01 4.65 -14.81
C LEU A 194 -11.77 5.02 -13.98
N ILE A 195 -10.92 4.03 -13.66
CA ILE A 195 -9.71 4.29 -12.87
C ILE A 195 -8.64 4.98 -13.72
N GLU A 196 -8.56 4.73 -15.03
CA GLU A 196 -7.74 5.52 -15.93
C GLU A 196 -8.16 6.99 -15.95
N ALA A 197 -9.47 7.28 -16.04
CA ALA A 197 -10.00 8.63 -16.00
C ALA A 197 -9.75 9.32 -14.65
N LEU A 198 -9.91 8.61 -13.53
CA LEU A 198 -9.56 9.12 -12.21
C LEU A 198 -8.06 9.45 -12.12
N ALA A 199 -7.19 8.57 -12.61
CA ALA A 199 -5.76 8.80 -12.64
C ALA A 199 -5.39 10.05 -13.44
N ALA A 200 -6.02 10.23 -14.61
CA ALA A 200 -5.83 11.43 -15.44
C ALA A 200 -6.27 12.71 -14.71
N LYS A 201 -7.43 12.71 -14.04
CA LYS A 201 -7.90 13.86 -13.23
C LYS A 201 -6.92 14.18 -12.09
N LEU A 202 -6.33 13.16 -11.46
CA LEU A 202 -5.31 13.33 -10.42
C LEU A 202 -3.93 13.72 -10.96
N GLY A 203 -3.76 13.81 -12.29
CA GLY A 203 -2.49 14.15 -12.94
C GLY A 203 -1.45 13.04 -12.91
N THR A 204 -1.87 11.79 -12.80
CA THR A 204 -1.03 10.59 -12.75
C THR A 204 -1.48 9.54 -13.78
N GLN A 205 -1.07 8.29 -13.59
CA GLN A 205 -1.41 7.15 -14.44
C GLN A 205 -2.04 6.01 -13.62
N MET A 206 -2.86 5.17 -14.26
CA MET A 206 -3.10 3.83 -13.76
C MET A 206 -1.91 2.96 -14.12
N ILE A 207 -1.08 2.60 -13.13
CA ILE A 207 0.14 1.84 -13.37
C ILE A 207 -0.18 0.42 -13.81
N HIS A 208 -1.22 -0.19 -13.24
CA HIS A 208 -1.66 -1.52 -13.61
C HIS A 208 -3.10 -1.81 -13.16
N PHE A 209 -3.81 -2.60 -13.96
CA PHE A 209 -5.09 -3.21 -13.62
C PHE A 209 -4.86 -4.67 -13.25
N ILE A 210 -5.25 -5.08 -12.05
CA ILE A 210 -5.16 -6.45 -11.57
C ILE A 210 -6.57 -7.06 -11.63
N PRO A 211 -6.82 -7.98 -12.57
CA PRO A 211 -8.12 -8.64 -12.64
C PRO A 211 -8.40 -9.47 -11.38
N ARG A 212 -9.67 -9.56 -10.99
CA ARG A 212 -10.08 -10.37 -9.85
C ARG A 212 -10.03 -11.85 -10.22
N ASP A 213 -9.24 -12.63 -9.48
CA ASP A 213 -9.10 -14.05 -9.66
C ASP A 213 -9.12 -14.79 -8.32
N ASN A 214 -9.81 -15.94 -8.29
CA ASN A 214 -9.91 -16.81 -7.11
C ASN A 214 -8.57 -17.49 -6.75
N GLU A 215 -7.60 -17.50 -7.67
CA GLU A 215 -6.28 -18.06 -7.41
C GLU A 215 -5.54 -17.28 -6.31
N VAL A 216 -5.79 -15.97 -6.20
CA VAL A 216 -5.31 -15.15 -5.08
C VAL A 216 -5.80 -15.69 -3.75
N GLN A 217 -7.12 -15.95 -3.62
CA GLN A 217 -7.69 -16.50 -2.39
C GLN A 217 -7.15 -17.90 -2.09
N ARG A 218 -6.98 -18.76 -3.12
CA ARG A 218 -6.41 -20.11 -2.94
C ARG A 218 -4.98 -20.06 -2.41
N ALA A 219 -4.18 -19.11 -2.90
CA ALA A 219 -2.82 -18.87 -2.41
C ALA A 219 -2.84 -18.37 -0.96
N GLU A 220 -3.68 -17.35 -0.65
CA GLU A 220 -3.82 -16.80 0.70
C GLU A 220 -4.23 -17.83 1.76
N LEU A 221 -5.16 -18.74 1.43
CA LEU A 221 -5.56 -19.85 2.31
C LEU A 221 -4.38 -20.79 2.64
N ARG A 222 -3.36 -20.81 1.79
CA ARG A 222 -2.11 -21.57 2.00
C ARG A 222 -0.97 -20.71 2.55
N ARG A 223 -1.26 -19.46 2.89
CA ARG A 223 -0.30 -18.47 3.37
C ARG A 223 0.87 -18.28 2.39
N LYS A 224 0.55 -18.23 1.10
CA LYS A 224 1.52 -18.06 0.02
C LYS A 224 1.12 -16.91 -0.88
N THR A 225 2.10 -16.29 -1.52
CA THR A 225 1.84 -15.46 -2.69
C THR A 225 1.42 -16.33 -3.88
N VAL A 226 0.76 -15.73 -4.89
CA VAL A 226 0.40 -16.46 -6.11
C VAL A 226 1.65 -16.99 -6.82
N LEU A 227 2.73 -16.19 -6.82
CA LEU A 227 4.01 -16.59 -7.41
C LEU A 227 4.63 -17.83 -6.74
N GLN A 228 4.43 -17.97 -5.44
CA GLN A 228 4.93 -19.14 -4.71
C GLN A 228 3.99 -20.33 -4.80
N TYR A 229 2.69 -20.08 -4.92
CA TYR A 229 1.66 -21.10 -4.95
C TYR A 229 1.46 -21.72 -6.33
N ASN A 230 1.33 -20.87 -7.35
CA ASN A 230 1.10 -21.26 -8.74
C ASN A 230 1.79 -20.28 -9.70
N PRO A 231 3.12 -20.41 -9.85
CA PRO A 231 3.92 -19.43 -10.60
C PRO A 231 3.60 -19.36 -12.10
N GLU A 232 2.98 -20.40 -12.66
CA GLU A 232 2.61 -20.47 -14.08
C GLU A 232 1.18 -19.93 -14.36
N HIS A 233 0.46 -19.51 -13.33
CA HIS A 233 -0.90 -18.98 -13.49
C HIS A 233 -0.87 -17.55 -14.03
N ALA A 234 -1.85 -17.19 -14.88
CA ALA A 234 -1.98 -15.85 -15.45
C ALA A 234 -1.97 -14.74 -14.38
N GLN A 235 -2.56 -15.01 -13.22
CA GLN A 235 -2.55 -14.06 -12.11
C GLN A 235 -1.13 -13.80 -11.54
N ALA A 236 -0.21 -14.75 -11.63
CA ALA A 236 1.19 -14.52 -11.27
C ALA A 236 1.86 -13.57 -12.28
N ASP A 237 1.49 -13.67 -13.55
CA ASP A 237 2.00 -12.77 -14.60
C ASP A 237 1.49 -11.34 -14.42
N GLU A 238 0.26 -11.13 -13.93
CA GLU A 238 -0.23 -9.81 -13.56
C GLU A 238 0.65 -9.14 -12.50
N TYR A 239 1.05 -9.87 -11.46
CA TYR A 239 1.96 -9.33 -10.44
C TYR A 239 3.39 -9.14 -10.96
N ARG A 240 3.88 -9.97 -11.88
CA ARG A 240 5.16 -9.74 -12.57
C ARG A 240 5.14 -8.47 -13.41
N GLN A 241 4.03 -8.23 -14.13
CA GLN A 241 3.85 -7.02 -14.92
C GLN A 241 3.76 -5.79 -14.02
N LEU A 242 3.00 -5.84 -12.91
CA LEU A 242 2.94 -4.74 -11.94
C LEU A 242 4.33 -4.43 -11.37
N ALA A 243 5.07 -5.46 -10.92
CA ALA A 243 6.40 -5.33 -10.38
C ALA A 243 7.37 -4.69 -11.38
N LYS A 244 7.32 -5.13 -12.66
CA LYS A 244 8.10 -4.54 -13.74
C LYS A 244 7.75 -3.07 -13.95
N LYS A 245 6.46 -2.75 -14.09
CA LYS A 245 5.99 -1.37 -14.29
C LYS A 245 6.41 -0.45 -13.13
N ILE A 246 6.32 -0.90 -11.88
CA ILE A 246 6.82 -0.14 -10.73
C ILE A 246 8.34 0.03 -10.82
N SER A 247 9.08 -1.02 -11.13
CA SER A 247 10.55 -0.96 -11.24
C SER A 247 11.03 0.02 -12.31
N GLU A 248 10.31 0.13 -13.42
CA GLU A 248 10.64 0.98 -14.57
C GLU A 248 9.95 2.35 -14.51
N ASN A 249 9.12 2.62 -13.52
CA ASN A 249 8.35 3.86 -13.46
C ASN A 249 9.22 5.08 -13.16
N GLU A 250 9.18 6.06 -14.06
CA GLU A 250 9.81 7.37 -13.92
C GLU A 250 8.78 8.50 -13.72
N MET A 251 7.46 8.20 -13.90
CA MET A 251 6.39 9.16 -13.73
C MET A 251 6.05 9.30 -12.24
N LEU A 252 6.72 10.24 -11.58
CA LEU A 252 6.53 10.58 -10.17
C LEU A 252 6.02 12.02 -10.07
N VAL A 253 4.76 12.20 -9.68
CA VAL A 253 4.07 13.49 -9.75
C VAL A 253 3.64 14.03 -8.40
N ILE A 254 3.45 15.33 -8.30
CA ILE A 254 2.61 15.94 -7.26
C ILE A 254 1.17 15.85 -7.76
N PRO A 255 0.28 15.12 -7.08
CA PRO A 255 -1.07 14.93 -7.58
C PRO A 255 -1.91 16.20 -7.51
N THR A 256 -2.95 16.25 -8.34
CA THR A 256 -4.01 17.27 -8.32
C THR A 256 -5.28 16.62 -7.79
N PRO A 257 -5.55 16.67 -6.46
CA PRO A 257 -6.78 16.10 -5.91
C PRO A 257 -8.01 16.83 -6.44
N ILE A 258 -9.09 16.08 -6.62
CA ILE A 258 -10.37 16.59 -7.12
C ILE A 258 -11.36 16.84 -5.99
N SER A 259 -12.40 17.65 -6.24
CA SER A 259 -13.53 17.85 -5.34
C SER A 259 -14.45 16.61 -5.31
N MET A 260 -15.44 16.59 -4.41
CA MET A 260 -16.47 15.55 -4.42
C MET A 260 -17.35 15.66 -5.65
N ASP A 261 -17.75 16.88 -6.02
CA ASP A 261 -18.58 17.13 -7.19
C ASP A 261 -17.91 16.62 -8.47
N GLU A 262 -16.60 16.85 -8.65
CA GLU A 262 -15.82 16.32 -9.78
C GLU A 262 -15.71 14.79 -9.77
N LEU A 263 -15.74 14.16 -8.59
CA LEU A 263 -15.76 12.70 -8.48
C LEU A 263 -17.14 12.14 -8.84
N GLU A 264 -18.21 12.80 -8.42
CA GLU A 264 -19.60 12.45 -8.75
C GLU A 264 -19.88 12.67 -10.24
N GLU A 265 -19.43 13.80 -10.80
CA GLU A 265 -19.47 14.03 -12.26
C GLU A 265 -18.78 12.89 -13.03
N LEU A 266 -17.61 12.46 -12.58
CA LEU A 266 -16.93 11.33 -13.19
C LEU A 266 -17.74 10.04 -13.16
N LEU A 267 -18.40 9.74 -12.03
CA LEU A 267 -19.29 8.57 -11.91
C LEU A 267 -20.52 8.68 -12.82
N MET A 268 -21.06 9.88 -13.01
CA MET A 268 -22.19 10.14 -13.94
C MET A 268 -21.74 9.95 -15.40
N GLU A 269 -20.57 10.47 -15.79
CA GLU A 269 -19.99 10.30 -17.13
C GLU A 269 -19.85 8.82 -17.52
N PHE A 270 -19.56 7.96 -16.54
CA PHE A 270 -19.44 6.51 -16.74
C PHE A 270 -20.79 5.75 -16.58
N GLY A 271 -21.88 6.45 -16.26
CA GLY A 271 -23.20 5.87 -16.07
C GLY A 271 -23.33 4.97 -14.82
N ILE A 272 -22.47 5.21 -13.83
CA ILE A 272 -22.46 4.47 -12.56
C ILE A 272 -23.36 5.14 -11.53
N MET A 273 -23.54 6.46 -11.64
CA MET A 273 -24.39 7.28 -10.80
C MET A 273 -25.45 7.97 -11.66
N GLU A 274 -26.70 7.95 -11.22
CA GLU A 274 -27.81 8.66 -11.88
C GLU A 274 -27.93 10.08 -11.32
N ALA A 275 -28.27 11.05 -12.17
CA ALA A 275 -28.37 12.47 -11.78
C ALA A 275 -29.45 12.74 -10.71
N ASP A 276 -30.48 11.90 -10.65
CA ASP A 276 -31.62 12.08 -9.72
C ASP A 276 -31.25 11.85 -8.25
N ILE A 277 -30.13 11.17 -7.95
CA ILE A 277 -29.68 10.90 -6.57
C ILE A 277 -29.13 12.19 -5.91
N VAL A 278 -28.59 13.12 -6.70
CA VAL A 278 -27.99 14.37 -6.20
C VAL A 278 -29.06 15.37 -5.77
N GLU A 279 -30.22 15.42 -6.50
CA GLU A 279 -31.31 16.37 -6.18
C GLU A 279 -32.06 16.00 -4.90
N GLU A 280 -32.11 14.71 -4.50
CA GLU A 280 -32.76 14.27 -3.25
C GLU A 280 -32.00 14.67 -1.99
N GLU A 281 -30.66 14.76 -2.03
CA GLU A 281 -29.85 15.17 -0.87
C GLU A 281 -29.89 16.71 -0.66
N GLU A 282 -29.94 17.52 -1.70
CA GLU A 282 -30.09 18.97 -1.57
C GLU A 282 -31.51 19.38 -1.08
N GLY A 283 -32.54 18.61 -1.43
CA GLY A 283 -33.92 18.81 -0.97
C GLY A 283 -34.20 18.43 0.50
N ALA A 284 -33.33 17.61 1.10
CA ALA A 284 -33.49 17.13 2.49
C ALA A 284 -32.88 18.07 3.55
N VAL A 285 -32.18 19.13 3.14
CA VAL A 285 -31.47 20.09 4.01
C VAL A 285 -32.19 21.46 4.09
N ALA A 286 -33.34 21.61 3.45
CA ALA A 286 -34.13 22.88 3.45
C ALA A 286 -35.29 22.82 4.49
#